data_1949757eab5c8aae8cd3cff7f5241406
#
_entry.id   1949757eab5c8aae8cd3cff7f5241406
#
_cell.length_a   1.000
_cell.length_b   1.000
_cell.length_c   1.000
_cell.angle_alpha   90.00
_cell.angle_beta   90.00
_cell.angle_gamma   90.00
#
_symmetry.space_group_name_H-M   'P 1'
#
loop_
_entity.id
_entity.type
_entity.pdbx_description
1 polymer ?
#
loop_
_entity_poly.entity_id
_entity_poly.type
_entity_poly.pdbx_seq_one_letter_code
_entity_poly.pdbx_strand_id
1 'polypeptide(L)'
;MWGAEGITPDAANAKFGADKSWNTPVDFLVGGSPVELYFSPTDGTNAAILSEIEAANADFEFALLTLTRDDLGEAIVELNQSFFVSPVGVIEQVNTTGSEFDNLISNGVQAYAHDVSGDCHHKYAIVDHSEVGSDPLVITGSHNWSSSAENVNDENTVIVHDARVANLYHQEFRGILNALNGGGDAVQDLGVRHWTLMPNPAREQAWVQGVNATDAVTVLDAGGRQISFDVWRQGNVVQLELGDLSPGMYHVVVTAANGVVTTTRLAVQ
;
A
#
# COMPACT_ATOMS: atom_id res chain seq x y z
N MET A 1 8.70 -9.91 27.56
CA MET A 1 7.49 -10.74 27.63
C MET A 1 7.75 -12.13 28.22
N TRP A 2 8.72 -12.82 27.72
CA TRP A 2 9.01 -14.25 28.02
C TRP A 2 9.57 -14.52 29.43
N GLY A 3 10.22 -13.52 30.05
CA GLY A 3 10.77 -13.59 31.42
C GLY A 3 12.11 -14.31 31.54
N ALA A 4 12.62 -14.90 30.44
CA ALA A 4 13.89 -15.62 30.43
C ALA A 4 14.63 -15.44 29.11
N GLU A 5 15.95 -15.62 29.15
CA GLU A 5 16.76 -15.80 27.93
C GLU A 5 16.57 -17.24 27.40
N GLY A 6 16.23 -17.37 26.12
CA GLY A 6 16.02 -18.66 25.47
C GLY A 6 14.54 -19.06 25.33
N ILE A 7 14.28 -20.35 25.08
CA ILE A 7 12.98 -20.86 24.65
C ILE A 7 12.04 -21.30 25.80
N THR A 8 12.50 -21.32 27.04
CA THR A 8 11.68 -21.74 28.17
C THR A 8 11.13 -20.53 28.91
N PRO A 9 9.79 -20.36 28.99
CA PRO A 9 9.18 -19.23 29.68
C PRO A 9 9.52 -19.24 31.17
N ASP A 10 9.75 -18.07 31.74
CA ASP A 10 9.80 -17.85 33.20
C ASP A 10 8.68 -16.90 33.58
N ALA A 11 7.55 -17.46 33.98
CA ALA A 11 6.36 -16.68 34.33
C ALA A 11 6.56 -15.75 35.54
N ALA A 12 7.52 -16.05 36.44
CA ALA A 12 7.82 -15.17 37.57
C ALA A 12 8.50 -13.87 37.18
N ASN A 13 9.21 -13.87 36.08
CA ASN A 13 9.93 -12.70 35.53
C ASN A 13 9.28 -12.16 34.22
N ALA A 14 8.16 -12.74 33.80
CA ALA A 14 7.45 -12.24 32.62
C ALA A 14 6.94 -10.81 32.84
N LYS A 15 7.05 -9.98 31.80
CA LYS A 15 6.63 -8.58 31.81
C LYS A 15 5.65 -8.33 30.65
N PHE A 16 4.66 -7.49 30.92
CA PHE A 16 3.61 -7.13 29.99
C PHE A 16 3.43 -5.61 29.94
N GLY A 17 2.79 -5.13 28.88
CA GLY A 17 2.53 -3.71 28.69
C GLY A 17 3.82 -2.87 28.77
N ALA A 18 3.72 -1.72 29.42
CA ALA A 18 4.84 -0.77 29.54
C ALA A 18 6.02 -1.27 30.42
N ASP A 19 5.83 -2.38 31.15
CA ASP A 19 6.93 -2.97 31.94
C ASP A 19 7.89 -3.82 31.09
N LYS A 20 7.55 -4.09 29.82
CA LYS A 20 8.46 -4.73 28.88
C LYS A 20 9.70 -3.89 28.63
N SER A 21 10.79 -4.54 28.31
CA SER A 21 12.02 -3.86 27.88
C SER A 21 12.20 -4.08 26.38
N TRP A 22 12.54 -3.05 25.66
CA TRP A 22 12.99 -3.16 24.28
C TRP A 22 14.40 -3.78 24.27
N ASN A 23 14.45 -5.07 24.10
CA ASN A 23 15.70 -5.86 24.17
C ASN A 23 15.78 -6.96 23.10
N THR A 24 14.85 -6.98 22.16
CA THR A 24 14.86 -7.88 21.00
C THR A 24 15.28 -7.13 19.75
N PRO A 25 16.08 -7.72 18.83
CA PRO A 25 16.25 -7.16 17.52
C PRO A 25 14.90 -7.10 16.79
N VAL A 26 14.70 -6.08 15.97
CA VAL A 26 13.49 -5.97 15.15
C VAL A 26 13.69 -6.61 13.77
N ASP A 27 14.92 -6.60 13.25
CA ASP A 27 15.25 -7.07 11.91
C ASP A 27 15.66 -8.54 11.91
N PHE A 28 15.07 -9.30 10.99
CA PHE A 28 15.34 -10.72 10.78
C PHE A 28 15.48 -11.02 9.29
N LEU A 29 16.13 -12.13 8.98
CA LEU A 29 16.15 -12.72 7.64
C LEU A 29 15.47 -14.08 7.70
N VAL A 30 14.31 -14.22 7.06
CA VAL A 30 13.52 -15.45 7.07
C VAL A 30 13.41 -15.99 5.65
N GLY A 31 14.04 -17.14 5.40
CA GLY A 31 14.02 -17.75 4.07
C GLY A 31 14.66 -16.90 2.96
N GLY A 32 15.43 -15.90 3.30
CA GLY A 32 16.05 -14.95 2.39
C GLY A 32 15.31 -13.62 2.23
N SER A 33 14.10 -13.49 2.80
CA SER A 33 13.32 -12.24 2.81
C SER A 33 13.58 -11.48 4.11
N PRO A 34 13.82 -10.15 4.07
CA PRO A 34 13.85 -9.32 5.27
C PRO A 34 12.48 -9.34 5.95
N VAL A 35 12.48 -9.40 7.27
CA VAL A 35 11.28 -9.38 8.10
C VAL A 35 11.55 -8.54 9.32
N GLU A 36 10.62 -7.65 9.64
CA GLU A 36 10.66 -6.86 10.86
C GLU A 36 9.58 -7.34 11.83
N LEU A 37 9.86 -7.29 13.13
CA LEU A 37 8.94 -7.71 14.17
C LEU A 37 8.96 -6.72 15.33
N TYR A 38 7.80 -6.15 15.62
CA TYR A 38 7.59 -5.17 16.67
C TYR A 38 6.55 -5.67 17.68
N PHE A 39 6.73 -5.30 18.94
CA PHE A 39 5.78 -5.57 20.02
C PHE A 39 5.40 -4.27 20.73
N SER A 40 4.15 -3.85 20.61
CA SER A 40 3.65 -2.74 21.41
C SER A 40 3.48 -3.14 22.89
N PRO A 41 3.54 -2.20 23.82
CA PRO A 41 3.73 -0.76 23.62
C PRO A 41 5.20 -0.29 23.61
N THR A 42 6.20 -1.18 23.50
CA THR A 42 7.61 -0.81 23.74
C THR A 42 8.44 -0.56 22.50
N ASP A 43 8.08 -1.15 21.34
CA ASP A 43 8.99 -1.23 20.19
C ASP A 43 8.72 -0.15 19.12
N GLY A 44 7.78 0.79 19.38
CA GLY A 44 7.50 1.89 18.45
C GLY A 44 6.77 1.42 17.18
N THR A 45 5.83 0.50 17.33
CA THR A 45 5.08 -0.13 16.23
C THR A 45 4.42 0.88 15.29
N ASN A 46 3.80 1.93 15.86
CA ASN A 46 3.16 2.96 15.03
C ASN A 46 4.16 3.72 14.16
N ALA A 47 5.36 4.00 14.68
CA ALA A 47 6.41 4.68 13.91
C ALA A 47 6.91 3.81 12.75
N ALA A 48 7.01 2.49 12.94
CA ALA A 48 7.35 1.56 11.88
C ALA A 48 6.26 1.54 10.78
N ILE A 49 4.99 1.42 11.16
CA ILE A 49 3.86 1.47 10.22
C ILE A 49 3.87 2.80 9.44
N LEU A 50 4.04 3.93 10.13
CA LEU A 50 4.08 5.25 9.51
C LEU A 50 5.21 5.35 8.47
N SER A 51 6.40 4.84 8.80
CA SER A 51 7.54 4.83 7.89
C SER A 51 7.24 4.11 6.58
N GLU A 52 6.53 2.98 6.63
CA GLU A 52 6.17 2.21 5.44
C GLU A 52 5.07 2.88 4.61
N ILE A 53 4.12 3.58 5.25
CA ILE A 53 3.15 4.39 4.53
C ILE A 53 3.86 5.52 3.77
N GLU A 54 4.76 6.24 4.43
CA GLU A 54 5.53 7.34 3.83
C GLU A 54 6.49 6.88 2.72
N ALA A 55 6.98 5.63 2.80
CA ALA A 55 7.87 5.04 1.81
C ALA A 55 7.15 4.51 0.57
N ALA A 56 5.83 4.32 0.63
CA ALA A 56 5.03 3.80 -0.47
C ALA A 56 5.13 4.70 -1.71
N ASN A 57 5.36 4.11 -2.88
CA ASN A 57 5.63 4.88 -4.07
C ASN A 57 5.07 4.29 -5.38
N ALA A 58 4.33 3.18 -5.31
CA ALA A 58 3.62 2.57 -6.42
C ALA A 58 2.14 2.31 -6.09
N ASP A 59 1.87 1.60 -5.01
CA ASP A 59 0.51 1.33 -4.53
C ASP A 59 0.48 1.14 -3.01
N PHE A 60 -0.70 1.38 -2.42
CA PHE A 60 -0.96 1.18 -1.01
C PHE A 60 -2.39 0.66 -0.80
N GLU A 61 -2.51 -0.54 -0.24
CA GLU A 61 -3.80 -1.17 0.04
C GLU A 61 -3.89 -1.54 1.52
N PHE A 62 -5.06 -1.43 2.13
CA PHE A 62 -5.23 -1.79 3.54
C PHE A 62 -6.60 -2.38 3.86
N ALA A 63 -6.63 -3.36 4.77
CA ALA A 63 -7.85 -3.88 5.38
C ALA A 63 -7.69 -3.86 6.90
N LEU A 64 -8.54 -3.08 7.57
CA LEU A 64 -8.38 -2.77 8.98
C LEU A 64 -9.69 -2.95 9.75
N LEU A 65 -9.62 -3.60 10.90
CA LEU A 65 -10.72 -3.59 11.85
C LEU A 65 -11.04 -2.15 12.28
N THR A 66 -10.02 -1.38 12.62
CA THR A 66 -10.16 0.02 13.07
C THR A 66 -8.93 0.84 12.70
N LEU A 67 -9.16 2.09 12.34
CA LEU A 67 -8.15 3.12 12.14
C LEU A 67 -8.60 4.36 12.91
N THR A 68 -7.92 4.63 14.05
CA THR A 68 -8.21 5.76 14.94
C THR A 68 -6.93 6.50 15.36
N ARG A 69 -5.87 6.34 14.58
CA ARG A 69 -4.60 7.06 14.70
C ARG A 69 -4.58 8.18 13.68
N ASP A 70 -4.63 9.40 14.17
CA ASP A 70 -4.65 10.62 13.34
C ASP A 70 -3.40 10.68 12.44
N ASP A 71 -2.21 10.38 13.00
CA ASP A 71 -0.94 10.39 12.26
C ASP A 71 -0.90 9.38 11.09
N LEU A 72 -1.47 8.19 11.26
CA LEU A 72 -1.57 7.20 10.18
C LEU A 72 -2.63 7.59 9.15
N GLY A 73 -3.76 8.14 9.60
CA GLY A 73 -4.81 8.69 8.73
C GLY A 73 -4.30 9.85 7.87
N GLU A 74 -3.58 10.78 8.49
CA GLU A 74 -2.94 11.91 7.81
C GLU A 74 -1.91 11.44 6.77
N ALA A 75 -1.05 10.48 7.12
CA ALA A 75 -0.07 9.92 6.18
C ALA A 75 -0.73 9.28 4.95
N ILE A 76 -1.84 8.54 5.12
CA ILE A 76 -2.60 7.97 3.99
C ILE A 76 -3.21 9.09 3.13
N VAL A 77 -3.70 10.17 3.74
CA VAL A 77 -4.21 11.34 3.01
C VAL A 77 -3.08 12.02 2.23
N GLU A 78 -1.91 12.24 2.83
CA GLU A 78 -0.75 12.83 2.17
C GLU A 78 -0.27 11.95 1.02
N LEU A 79 -0.25 10.63 1.20
CA LEU A 79 0.07 9.67 0.17
C LEU A 79 -0.91 9.77 -1.02
N ASN A 80 -2.22 9.92 -0.76
CA ASN A 80 -3.25 10.12 -1.79
C ASN A 80 -3.09 11.44 -2.54
N GLN A 81 -2.56 12.46 -1.89
CA GLN A 81 -2.27 13.75 -2.52
C GLN A 81 -1.00 13.71 -3.37
N SER A 82 -0.16 12.71 -3.21
CA SER A 82 0.93 12.43 -4.12
C SER A 82 0.38 11.99 -5.48
N PHE A 83 1.01 12.39 -6.58
CA PHE A 83 0.57 12.01 -7.93
C PHE A 83 0.79 10.53 -8.26
N PHE A 84 1.42 9.77 -7.37
CA PHE A 84 2.02 8.48 -7.72
C PHE A 84 1.32 7.30 -7.06
N VAL A 85 0.66 7.51 -5.92
CA VAL A 85 -0.01 6.46 -5.18
C VAL A 85 -1.47 6.83 -4.97
N SER A 86 -2.36 5.88 -5.23
CA SER A 86 -3.79 6.02 -4.94
C SER A 86 -4.18 4.97 -3.90
N PRO A 87 -4.17 5.31 -2.61
CA PRO A 87 -4.50 4.39 -1.55
C PRO A 87 -5.92 3.84 -1.68
N VAL A 88 -6.07 2.52 -1.46
CA VAL A 88 -7.37 1.85 -1.43
C VAL A 88 -7.51 1.06 -0.14
N GLY A 89 -8.61 1.23 0.58
CA GLY A 89 -8.77 0.56 1.85
C GLY A 89 -10.18 0.11 2.20
N VAL A 90 -10.24 -0.86 3.12
CA VAL A 90 -11.49 -1.33 3.73
C VAL A 90 -11.36 -1.22 5.24
N ILE A 91 -12.36 -0.63 5.89
CA ILE A 91 -12.42 -0.46 7.35
C ILE A 91 -13.74 -1.02 7.87
N GLU A 92 -13.66 -1.84 8.92
CA GLU A 92 -14.84 -2.42 9.58
C GLU A 92 -15.52 -1.39 10.49
N GLN A 93 -14.77 -0.79 11.41
CA GLN A 93 -15.32 0.08 12.45
C GLN A 93 -15.25 1.56 12.05
N VAL A 94 -16.05 1.94 11.05
CA VAL A 94 -16.06 3.31 10.52
C VAL A 94 -16.75 4.33 11.43
N ASN A 95 -17.65 3.89 12.34
CA ASN A 95 -18.42 4.76 13.23
C ASN A 95 -17.86 4.82 14.66
N THR A 96 -16.68 4.30 14.92
CA THR A 96 -16.06 4.36 16.23
C THR A 96 -15.51 5.77 16.51
N THR A 97 -15.44 6.15 17.80
CA THR A 97 -14.90 7.46 18.19
C THR A 97 -13.44 7.59 17.74
N GLY A 98 -13.13 8.66 17.04
CA GLY A 98 -11.80 8.93 16.48
C GLY A 98 -11.50 8.16 15.19
N SER A 99 -12.51 7.59 14.54
CA SER A 99 -12.32 6.94 13.25
C SER A 99 -11.85 7.94 12.20
N GLU A 100 -10.81 7.57 11.47
CA GLU A 100 -10.26 8.34 10.35
C GLU A 100 -11.04 8.14 9.04
N PHE A 101 -12.07 7.29 9.03
CA PHE A 101 -12.81 6.97 7.81
C PHE A 101 -13.34 8.20 7.08
N ASP A 102 -14.03 9.10 7.80
CA ASP A 102 -14.58 10.31 7.22
C ASP A 102 -13.48 11.29 6.75
N ASN A 103 -12.36 11.34 7.45
CA ASN A 103 -11.19 12.11 7.04
C ASN A 103 -10.62 11.58 5.71
N LEU A 104 -10.43 10.27 5.59
CA LEU A 104 -9.96 9.62 4.35
C LEU A 104 -10.88 9.95 3.17
N ILE A 105 -12.20 9.73 3.32
CA ILE A 105 -13.20 9.98 2.27
C ILE A 105 -13.23 11.46 1.87
N SER A 106 -13.21 12.37 2.83
CA SER A 106 -13.27 13.81 2.58
C SER A 106 -12.05 14.33 1.81
N ASN A 107 -10.93 13.61 1.92
CA ASN A 107 -9.68 13.89 1.19
C ASN A 107 -9.50 13.04 -0.07
N GLY A 108 -10.55 12.32 -0.50
CA GLY A 108 -10.58 11.60 -1.78
C GLY A 108 -9.87 10.24 -1.79
N VAL A 109 -9.49 9.71 -0.62
CA VAL A 109 -8.98 8.35 -0.50
C VAL A 109 -10.09 7.34 -0.83
N GLN A 110 -9.80 6.30 -1.59
CA GLN A 110 -10.75 5.24 -1.91
C GLN A 110 -10.90 4.28 -0.71
N ALA A 111 -11.59 4.73 0.35
CA ALA A 111 -11.87 3.91 1.51
C ALA A 111 -13.34 3.43 1.52
N TYR A 112 -13.54 2.17 1.90
CA TYR A 112 -14.84 1.51 1.93
C TYR A 112 -15.16 1.00 3.32
N ALA A 113 -16.40 1.18 3.77
CA ALA A 113 -16.89 0.49 4.96
C ALA A 113 -17.14 -0.98 4.62
N HIS A 114 -16.75 -1.89 5.52
CA HIS A 114 -17.08 -3.30 5.38
C HIS A 114 -18.53 -3.52 5.86
N ASP A 115 -19.47 -3.50 4.94
CA ASP A 115 -20.91 -3.58 5.18
C ASP A 115 -21.55 -4.90 4.72
N VAL A 116 -20.73 -5.92 4.49
CA VAL A 116 -21.16 -7.27 4.12
C VAL A 116 -21.17 -8.21 5.33
N SER A 117 -21.76 -9.41 5.16
CA SER A 117 -21.83 -10.39 6.23
C SER A 117 -20.46 -10.91 6.67
N GLY A 118 -20.25 -10.98 7.98
CA GLY A 118 -18.98 -11.32 8.61
C GLY A 118 -18.23 -10.08 9.09
N ASP A 119 -17.19 -10.28 9.88
CA ASP A 119 -16.36 -9.19 10.42
C ASP A 119 -15.03 -9.13 9.66
N CYS A 120 -14.68 -7.99 9.10
CA CYS A 120 -13.34 -7.72 8.60
C CYS A 120 -12.38 -7.47 9.77
N HIS A 121 -11.90 -8.55 10.39
CA HIS A 121 -11.04 -8.46 11.58
C HIS A 121 -9.55 -8.32 11.23
N HIS A 122 -9.26 -7.88 10.03
CA HIS A 122 -7.89 -7.71 9.54
C HIS A 122 -7.18 -6.49 10.15
N LYS A 123 -5.88 -6.52 10.12
CA LYS A 123 -4.99 -5.43 10.51
C LYS A 123 -3.75 -5.55 9.62
N TYR A 124 -3.95 -5.33 8.32
CA TYR A 124 -2.83 -5.37 7.38
C TYR A 124 -2.86 -4.21 6.39
N ALA A 125 -1.69 -3.88 5.91
CA ALA A 125 -1.50 -3.08 4.71
C ALA A 125 -0.52 -3.77 3.76
N ILE A 126 -0.62 -3.41 2.49
CA ILE A 126 0.20 -3.91 1.39
C ILE A 126 0.82 -2.68 0.73
N VAL A 127 2.12 -2.70 0.55
CA VAL A 127 2.87 -1.60 -0.05
C VAL A 127 3.53 -2.10 -1.33
N ASP A 128 3.42 -1.33 -2.39
CA ASP A 128 4.16 -1.47 -3.64
C ASP A 128 4.11 -2.87 -4.29
N HIS A 129 3.02 -3.62 -4.10
CA HIS A 129 2.89 -4.98 -4.61
C HIS A 129 3.01 -5.05 -6.15
N SER A 130 2.65 -3.98 -6.86
CA SER A 130 2.66 -3.93 -8.32
C SER A 130 4.03 -3.58 -8.91
N GLU A 131 4.98 -3.10 -8.10
CA GLU A 131 6.30 -2.64 -8.55
C GLU A 131 7.44 -3.41 -7.84
N VAL A 132 7.84 -4.52 -8.43
CA VAL A 132 8.91 -5.41 -7.88
C VAL A 132 10.26 -4.68 -7.71
N GLY A 133 10.50 -3.62 -8.45
CA GLY A 133 11.70 -2.80 -8.36
C GLY A 133 11.70 -1.80 -7.19
N SER A 134 10.56 -1.66 -6.50
CA SER A 134 10.42 -0.92 -5.26
C SER A 134 10.77 -1.81 -4.05
N ASP A 135 9.96 -1.79 -3.02
CA ASP A 135 10.05 -2.66 -1.86
C ASP A 135 8.67 -3.25 -1.52
N PRO A 136 8.21 -4.26 -2.30
CA PRO A 136 6.93 -4.89 -2.04
C PRO A 136 6.90 -5.55 -0.67
N LEU A 137 6.00 -5.08 0.20
CA LEU A 137 5.89 -5.58 1.56
C LEU A 137 4.45 -5.71 2.06
N VAL A 138 4.30 -6.44 3.15
CA VAL A 138 3.05 -6.53 3.91
C VAL A 138 3.32 -6.17 5.37
N ILE A 139 2.51 -5.27 5.90
CA ILE A 139 2.40 -4.99 7.32
C ILE A 139 1.23 -5.83 7.84
N THR A 140 1.43 -6.65 8.86
CA THR A 140 0.36 -7.49 9.43
C THR A 140 0.60 -7.79 10.90
N GLY A 141 -0.39 -8.36 11.60
CA GLY A 141 -0.27 -8.73 13.00
C GLY A 141 -1.57 -8.58 13.77
N SER A 142 -1.47 -8.47 15.09
CA SER A 142 -2.63 -8.24 15.96
C SER A 142 -2.90 -6.76 16.23
N HIS A 143 -1.95 -5.88 15.94
CA HIS A 143 -1.96 -4.46 16.28
C HIS A 143 -3.04 -3.70 15.50
N ASN A 144 -4.09 -3.25 16.17
CA ASN A 144 -5.04 -2.30 15.59
C ASN A 144 -4.36 -0.94 15.40
N TRP A 145 -4.72 -0.23 14.37
CA TRP A 145 -4.19 1.11 14.10
C TRP A 145 -4.85 2.15 15.02
N SER A 146 -4.59 1.99 16.31
CA SER A 146 -5.23 2.74 17.40
C SER A 146 -4.27 3.09 18.52
N SER A 147 -4.59 4.14 19.26
CA SER A 147 -3.79 4.56 20.42
C SER A 147 -3.73 3.50 21.52
N SER A 148 -4.79 2.70 21.69
CA SER A 148 -4.79 1.62 22.69
C SER A 148 -3.83 0.50 22.31
N ALA A 149 -3.76 0.13 21.03
CA ALA A 149 -2.84 -0.87 20.55
C ALA A 149 -1.37 -0.43 20.71
N GLU A 150 -1.08 0.84 20.42
CA GLU A 150 0.28 1.38 20.53
C GLU A 150 0.74 1.53 21.99
N ASN A 151 -0.12 2.01 22.89
CA ASN A 151 0.31 2.48 24.21
C ASN A 151 -0.06 1.58 25.39
N VAL A 152 -0.98 0.61 25.19
CA VAL A 152 -1.57 -0.15 26.29
C VAL A 152 -1.50 -1.66 26.06
N ASN A 153 -1.86 -2.11 24.85
CA ASN A 153 -2.02 -3.52 24.57
C ASN A 153 -0.68 -4.21 24.24
N ASP A 154 -0.58 -5.47 24.63
CA ASP A 154 0.49 -6.35 24.15
C ASP A 154 0.11 -6.92 22.77
N GLU A 155 0.51 -6.23 21.72
CA GLU A 155 0.25 -6.61 20.33
C GLU A 155 1.55 -6.92 19.59
N ASN A 156 1.44 -7.52 18.42
CA ASN A 156 2.56 -7.67 17.51
C ASN A 156 2.26 -7.04 16.14
N THR A 157 3.32 -6.60 15.47
CA THR A 157 3.32 -6.25 14.05
C THR A 157 4.51 -6.90 13.39
N VAL A 158 4.25 -7.49 12.23
CA VAL A 158 5.27 -8.09 11.36
C VAL A 158 5.23 -7.35 10.03
N ILE A 159 6.39 -6.92 9.55
CA ILE A 159 6.57 -6.36 8.21
C ILE A 159 7.38 -7.37 7.41
N VAL A 160 6.84 -7.82 6.29
CA VAL A 160 7.46 -8.86 5.46
C VAL A 160 7.79 -8.28 4.10
N HIS A 161 9.07 -8.10 3.81
CA HIS A 161 9.57 -7.59 2.53
C HIS A 161 9.71 -8.75 1.53
N ASP A 162 8.59 -9.12 0.92
CA ASP A 162 8.56 -10.19 -0.09
C ASP A 162 7.40 -9.98 -1.07
N ALA A 163 7.73 -9.76 -2.33
CA ALA A 163 6.76 -9.52 -3.39
C ALA A 163 5.72 -10.65 -3.56
N ARG A 164 6.07 -11.90 -3.23
CA ARG A 164 5.13 -13.02 -3.33
C ARG A 164 4.10 -12.96 -2.20
N VAL A 165 4.56 -12.59 -0.99
CA VAL A 165 3.68 -12.39 0.16
C VAL A 165 2.76 -11.20 -0.09
N ALA A 166 3.29 -10.07 -0.57
CA ALA A 166 2.51 -8.90 -0.95
C ALA A 166 1.41 -9.25 -1.98
N ASN A 167 1.75 -10.01 -3.02
CA ASN A 167 0.78 -10.46 -4.02
C ASN A 167 -0.28 -11.43 -3.47
N LEU A 168 0.03 -12.26 -2.46
CA LEU A 168 -0.97 -13.12 -1.83
C LEU A 168 -1.98 -12.30 -1.03
N TYR A 169 -1.52 -11.31 -0.28
CA TYR A 169 -2.40 -10.37 0.44
C TYR A 169 -3.20 -9.50 -0.52
N HIS A 170 -2.61 -9.05 -1.63
CA HIS A 170 -3.35 -8.34 -2.68
C HIS A 170 -4.53 -9.19 -3.23
N GLN A 171 -4.32 -10.48 -3.49
CA GLN A 171 -5.39 -11.36 -3.96
C GLN A 171 -6.51 -11.49 -2.92
N GLU A 172 -6.17 -11.59 -1.64
CA GLU A 172 -7.15 -11.61 -0.54
C GLU A 172 -7.89 -10.27 -0.45
N PHE A 173 -7.19 -9.14 -0.48
CA PHE A 173 -7.78 -7.81 -0.50
C PHE A 173 -8.75 -7.62 -1.67
N ARG A 174 -8.39 -8.07 -2.86
CA ARG A 174 -9.29 -8.07 -4.03
C ARG A 174 -10.54 -8.92 -3.79
N GLY A 175 -10.42 -10.02 -3.05
CA GLY A 175 -11.56 -10.83 -2.61
C GLY A 175 -12.54 -10.04 -1.73
N ILE A 176 -12.03 -9.27 -0.76
CA ILE A 176 -12.84 -8.39 0.10
C ILE A 176 -13.56 -7.34 -0.75
N LEU A 177 -12.85 -6.62 -1.60
CA LEU A 177 -13.43 -5.60 -2.47
C LEU A 177 -14.51 -6.17 -3.40
N ASN A 178 -14.30 -7.37 -3.93
CA ASN A 178 -15.30 -8.05 -4.76
C ASN A 178 -16.57 -8.39 -3.95
N ALA A 179 -16.42 -8.83 -2.70
CA ALA A 179 -17.56 -9.11 -1.83
C ALA A 179 -18.37 -7.85 -1.54
N LEU A 180 -17.73 -6.71 -1.28
CA LEU A 180 -18.39 -5.41 -1.08
C LEU A 180 -19.18 -4.95 -2.31
N ASN A 181 -18.73 -5.30 -3.51
CA ASN A 181 -19.41 -4.96 -4.77
C ASN A 181 -20.52 -5.93 -5.19
N GLY A 182 -20.98 -6.82 -4.30
CA GLY A 182 -22.13 -7.69 -4.54
C GLY A 182 -21.81 -9.04 -5.19
N GLY A 183 -20.54 -9.50 -5.12
CA GLY A 183 -20.16 -10.89 -5.32
C GLY A 183 -20.66 -11.53 -6.63
N GLY A 184 -20.44 -10.92 -7.77
CA GLY A 184 -20.54 -11.61 -9.06
C GLY A 184 -19.16 -12.12 -9.47
N ASP A 185 -19.07 -13.32 -10.08
CA ASP A 185 -17.83 -13.92 -10.61
C ASP A 185 -17.12 -13.11 -11.73
N ALA A 186 -17.57 -11.92 -11.99
CA ALA A 186 -16.85 -10.93 -12.75
C ALA A 186 -16.08 -10.06 -11.76
N VAL A 187 -14.76 -10.14 -11.79
CA VAL A 187 -13.91 -9.04 -11.37
C VAL A 187 -14.49 -7.78 -12.06
N GLN A 188 -15.40 -7.07 -11.38
CA GLN A 188 -15.65 -5.70 -11.78
C GLN A 188 -14.32 -5.02 -11.48
N ASP A 189 -13.62 -4.78 -12.56
CA ASP A 189 -12.46 -3.93 -12.57
C ASP A 189 -12.90 -2.61 -11.91
N LEU A 190 -12.51 -2.38 -10.65
CA LEU A 190 -12.83 -1.14 -9.91
C LEU A 190 -12.12 0.07 -10.56
N GLY A 191 -11.82 -0.06 -11.84
CA GLY A 191 -11.18 0.95 -12.66
C GLY A 191 -9.66 0.92 -12.56
N VAL A 192 -9.06 0.04 -11.76
CA VAL A 192 -7.62 -0.25 -11.85
C VAL A 192 -7.39 -1.02 -13.13
N ARG A 193 -7.12 -0.29 -14.19
CA ARG A 193 -6.84 -0.89 -15.49
C ARG A 193 -5.41 -1.39 -15.50
N HIS A 194 -5.28 -2.68 -15.72
CA HIS A 194 -3.99 -3.27 -16.01
C HIS A 194 -3.56 -2.86 -17.42
N TRP A 195 -2.71 -1.89 -17.51
CA TRP A 195 -1.96 -1.56 -18.70
C TRP A 195 -0.48 -1.90 -18.47
N THR A 196 0.22 -2.17 -19.52
CA THR A 196 1.63 -2.53 -19.46
C THR A 196 2.46 -1.51 -20.20
N LEU A 197 3.65 -1.23 -19.68
CA LEU A 197 4.62 -0.32 -20.28
C LEU A 197 5.85 -1.13 -20.67
N MET A 198 6.18 -1.13 -21.96
CA MET A 198 7.32 -1.89 -22.47
C MET A 198 7.95 -1.25 -23.70
N PRO A 199 9.28 -1.36 -23.90
CA PRO A 199 10.23 -1.85 -22.89
C PRO A 199 10.36 -0.86 -21.73
N ASN A 200 10.73 -1.38 -20.57
CA ASN A 200 11.11 -0.58 -19.42
C ASN A 200 12.29 -1.29 -18.72
N PRO A 201 13.50 -0.74 -18.73
CA PRO A 201 13.92 0.58 -19.27
C PRO A 201 13.76 0.72 -20.78
N ALA A 202 13.50 1.96 -21.23
CA ALA A 202 13.37 2.32 -22.63
C ALA A 202 14.49 3.29 -23.10
N ARG A 203 14.68 3.41 -24.41
CA ARG A 203 15.64 4.35 -25.00
C ARG A 203 14.94 5.39 -25.89
N GLU A 204 14.45 4.95 -27.02
CA GLU A 204 13.85 5.84 -28.02
C GLU A 204 12.32 5.81 -27.97
N GLN A 205 11.75 4.65 -27.59
CA GLN A 205 10.31 4.42 -27.63
C GLN A 205 9.87 3.50 -26.51
N ALA A 206 8.63 3.71 -26.02
CA ALA A 206 7.94 2.77 -25.15
C ALA A 206 6.46 2.66 -25.59
N TRP A 207 5.82 1.54 -25.25
CA TRP A 207 4.41 1.29 -25.56
C TRP A 207 3.62 1.07 -24.29
N VAL A 208 2.54 1.84 -24.16
CA VAL A 208 1.51 1.64 -23.14
C VAL A 208 0.41 0.80 -23.78
N GLN A 209 0.24 -0.43 -23.32
CA GLN A 209 -0.76 -1.38 -23.86
C GLN A 209 -1.88 -1.61 -22.86
N GLY A 210 -3.11 -1.78 -23.33
CA GLY A 210 -4.29 -2.01 -22.50
C GLY A 210 -5.07 -0.75 -22.15
N VAL A 211 -4.74 0.39 -22.74
CA VAL A 211 -5.47 1.66 -22.57
C VAL A 211 -6.65 1.76 -23.54
N ASN A 212 -7.75 2.39 -23.13
CA ASN A 212 -8.88 2.62 -24.02
C ASN A 212 -8.67 3.88 -24.87
N ALA A 213 -9.45 4.00 -25.95
CA ALA A 213 -9.37 5.16 -26.84
C ALA A 213 -9.64 6.50 -26.15
N THR A 214 -10.41 6.48 -25.07
CA THR A 214 -10.81 7.67 -24.27
C THR A 214 -9.86 8.00 -23.13
N ASP A 215 -8.89 7.13 -22.82
CA ASP A 215 -7.96 7.35 -21.72
C ASP A 215 -6.89 8.37 -22.12
N ALA A 216 -6.60 9.32 -21.25
CA ALA A 216 -5.47 10.22 -21.42
C ALA A 216 -4.19 9.56 -20.93
N VAL A 217 -3.10 9.70 -21.71
CA VAL A 217 -1.77 9.24 -21.31
C VAL A 217 -0.87 10.48 -21.23
N THR A 218 -0.24 10.68 -20.08
CA THR A 218 0.70 11.77 -19.82
C THR A 218 2.00 11.22 -19.28
N VAL A 219 3.10 11.96 -19.48
CA VAL A 219 4.40 11.65 -18.88
C VAL A 219 4.82 12.82 -18.00
N LEU A 220 5.23 12.50 -16.77
CA LEU A 220 5.72 13.47 -15.81
C LEU A 220 7.22 13.23 -15.56
N ASP A 221 7.97 14.30 -15.30
CA ASP A 221 9.33 14.19 -14.80
C ASP A 221 9.36 13.84 -13.29
N ALA A 222 10.54 13.62 -12.75
CA ALA A 222 10.72 13.28 -11.32
C ALA A 222 10.22 14.38 -10.36
N GLY A 223 9.96 15.58 -10.83
CA GLY A 223 9.36 16.69 -10.09
C GLY A 223 7.84 16.81 -10.26
N GLY A 224 7.19 15.85 -10.93
CA GLY A 224 5.75 15.85 -11.20
C GLY A 224 5.31 16.82 -12.30
N ARG A 225 6.25 17.41 -13.02
CA ARG A 225 5.93 18.33 -14.11
C ARG A 225 5.63 17.55 -15.39
N GLN A 226 4.48 17.85 -16.02
CA GLN A 226 4.10 17.25 -17.29
C GLN A 226 5.09 17.62 -18.40
N ILE A 227 5.52 16.61 -19.15
CA ILE A 227 6.41 16.74 -20.30
C ILE A 227 5.57 16.65 -21.57
N SER A 228 5.86 17.52 -22.51
CA SER A 228 5.30 17.42 -23.88
C SER A 228 6.13 16.41 -24.67
N PHE A 229 5.49 15.43 -25.29
CA PHE A 229 6.10 14.42 -26.13
C PHE A 229 5.13 14.00 -27.24
N ASP A 230 5.66 13.45 -28.31
CA ASP A 230 4.84 12.96 -29.39
C ASP A 230 4.23 11.59 -29.02
N VAL A 231 2.91 11.49 -29.20
CA VAL A 231 2.11 10.30 -28.91
C VAL A 231 1.48 9.79 -30.19
N TRP A 232 1.70 8.53 -30.48
CA TRP A 232 0.96 7.83 -31.51
C TRP A 232 0.06 6.76 -30.90
N ARG A 233 -1.20 6.73 -31.33
CA ARG A 233 -2.19 5.80 -30.77
C ARG A 233 -2.78 4.90 -31.84
N GLN A 234 -2.82 3.59 -31.56
CA GLN A 234 -3.49 2.61 -32.40
C GLN A 234 -4.29 1.63 -31.54
N GLY A 235 -5.61 1.73 -31.58
CA GLY A 235 -6.47 0.92 -30.77
C GLY A 235 -6.25 1.11 -29.27
N ASN A 236 -5.86 0.05 -28.57
CA ASN A 236 -5.56 0.02 -27.14
C ASN A 236 -4.04 0.17 -26.83
N VAL A 237 -3.26 0.63 -27.78
CA VAL A 237 -1.83 0.85 -27.62
C VAL A 237 -1.50 2.32 -27.86
N VAL A 238 -0.69 2.88 -26.97
CA VAL A 238 -0.12 4.22 -27.09
C VAL A 238 1.40 4.09 -27.15
N GLN A 239 1.99 4.62 -28.23
CA GLN A 239 3.44 4.71 -28.39
C GLN A 239 3.91 6.07 -27.89
N LEU A 240 4.94 6.05 -27.06
CA LEU A 240 5.62 7.22 -26.52
C LEU A 240 6.96 7.39 -27.24
N GLU A 241 7.18 8.55 -27.84
CA GLU A 241 8.48 8.91 -28.42
C GLU A 241 9.34 9.57 -27.35
N LEU A 242 10.43 8.93 -26.98
CA LEU A 242 11.29 9.28 -25.84
C LEU A 242 12.63 9.87 -26.24
N GLY A 243 12.93 9.91 -27.54
CA GLY A 243 14.26 10.29 -28.06
C GLY A 243 14.75 11.68 -27.66
N ASP A 244 13.83 12.58 -27.29
CA ASP A 244 14.17 13.94 -26.84
C ASP A 244 14.27 14.01 -25.29
N LEU A 245 14.00 12.93 -24.56
CA LEU A 245 14.09 12.90 -23.10
C LEU A 245 15.52 12.58 -22.64
N SER A 246 15.97 13.30 -21.64
CA SER A 246 17.23 12.98 -20.97
C SER A 246 17.14 11.63 -20.24
N PRO A 247 18.23 10.86 -20.16
CA PRO A 247 18.24 9.66 -19.29
C PRO A 247 17.81 9.99 -17.87
N GLY A 248 16.88 9.18 -17.34
CA GLY A 248 16.32 9.44 -16.02
C GLY A 248 15.04 8.66 -15.74
N MET A 249 14.45 8.95 -14.58
CA MET A 249 13.17 8.36 -14.18
C MET A 249 12.03 9.32 -14.50
N TYR A 250 11.00 8.76 -15.10
CA TYR A 250 9.75 9.44 -15.49
C TYR A 250 8.57 8.64 -14.98
N HIS A 251 7.39 9.24 -15.01
CA HIS A 251 6.14 8.60 -14.63
C HIS A 251 5.16 8.68 -15.81
N VAL A 252 4.69 7.53 -16.25
CA VAL A 252 3.60 7.43 -17.23
C VAL A 252 2.29 7.34 -16.46
N VAL A 253 1.43 8.31 -16.66
CA VAL A 253 0.13 8.44 -16.01
C VAL A 253 -0.97 8.17 -17.03
N VAL A 254 -1.84 7.23 -16.73
CA VAL A 254 -3.03 6.94 -17.52
C VAL A 254 -4.26 7.39 -16.74
N THR A 255 -5.01 8.34 -17.29
CA THR A 255 -6.27 8.82 -16.71
C THR A 255 -7.43 8.26 -17.52
N ALA A 256 -8.24 7.43 -16.91
CA ALA A 256 -9.42 6.87 -17.53
C ALA A 256 -10.54 7.92 -17.66
N ALA A 257 -11.50 7.68 -18.57
CA ALA A 257 -12.62 8.59 -18.79
C ALA A 257 -13.53 8.79 -17.56
N ASN A 258 -13.50 7.86 -16.61
CA ASN A 258 -14.20 7.94 -15.32
C ASN A 258 -13.42 8.67 -14.23
N GLY A 259 -12.23 9.21 -14.55
CA GLY A 259 -11.37 9.95 -13.63
C GLY A 259 -10.36 9.08 -12.85
N VAL A 260 -10.40 7.74 -12.98
CA VAL A 260 -9.42 6.86 -12.36
C VAL A 260 -8.05 7.11 -12.97
N VAL A 261 -7.07 7.33 -12.11
CA VAL A 261 -5.66 7.60 -12.47
C VAL A 261 -4.80 6.42 -12.04
N THR A 262 -3.98 5.93 -12.96
CA THR A 262 -2.99 4.88 -12.69
C THR A 262 -1.63 5.33 -13.20
N THR A 263 -0.57 5.00 -12.48
CA THR A 263 0.79 5.47 -12.77
C THR A 263 1.79 4.31 -12.78
N THR A 264 2.76 4.38 -13.69
CA THR A 264 3.89 3.43 -13.72
C THR A 264 5.19 4.21 -14.00
N ARG A 265 6.29 3.79 -13.39
CA ARG A 265 7.62 4.37 -13.64
C ARG A 265 8.13 3.96 -15.01
N LEU A 266 8.80 4.89 -15.67
CA LEU A 266 9.52 4.71 -16.92
C LEU A 266 10.98 5.11 -16.71
N ALA A 267 11.88 4.18 -16.84
CA ALA A 267 13.32 4.47 -16.89
C ALA A 267 13.73 4.74 -18.34
N VAL A 268 14.28 5.91 -18.63
CA VAL A 268 14.86 6.29 -19.91
C VAL A 268 16.38 6.18 -19.83
N GLN A 269 17.02 5.51 -20.81
CA GLN A 269 18.48 5.24 -20.87
C GLN A 269 19.14 5.91 -22.04
#